data_29674a8fda5882c3f8f362b36c856442
#
_entry.id   29674a8fda5882c3f8f362b36c856442
#
_cell.length_a   1.000
_cell.length_b   1.000
_cell.length_c   1.000
_cell.angle_alpha   90.00
_cell.angle_beta   90.00
_cell.angle_gamma   90.00
#
_symmetry.space_group_name_H-M   'P 1'
#
loop_
_entity.id
_entity.type
_entity.pdbx_description
1 polymer ?
#
loop_
_entity_poly.entity_id
_entity_poly.type
_entity_poly.pdbx_seq_one_letter_code
_entity_poly.pdbx_strand_id
1 'polypeptide(L)'
;MNTKVKNAILIGGMCSISYFAVYIARNTLSAVTPMLIGDGVFTTEQIGSLSSLYFIAYAVGQLINGAIGDKIKAKYMISFGLIFAGICNMVFTFVAKSVLAATAVYACTGFFLSMIYGPMTKVVAENTEPIYATRCSLGYTFASFFGSPAAGMLAVVLSWYGVFRTSSVALIIMGIIAFASFIAFEKKGIVQYNKYDIPKGQKGKLSLLIKRQIIKFTFISIITGIVRTTVVFWMPTYISQYLGFSAEHSAMIFTAATLVISVTAFIAVFIYERLGRNLELTLIVAFSSAVICFAGVFFVKQPAINIALLVLGIMSSNCAASMLWSRYCPSLWDTGMVSTATGFLDFVSYMAASISSTVFANAVSRIGWNGLIMIWLVLMVAGVAVSVPFKRKPER
;
A
#
# COMPACT_ATOMS: atom_id res chain seq x y z
N MET A 1 22.36 -2.00 23.75
CA MET A 1 21.19 -1.55 22.96
C MET A 1 20.00 -1.42 23.91
N ASN A 2 19.32 -0.28 23.94
CA ASN A 2 18.17 -0.04 24.82
C ASN A 2 17.07 -1.08 24.55
N THR A 3 16.46 -1.63 25.62
CA THR A 3 15.43 -2.68 25.54
C THR A 3 14.26 -2.26 24.63
N LYS A 4 13.86 -0.98 24.66
CA LYS A 4 12.81 -0.43 23.79
C LYS A 4 13.17 -0.52 22.30
N VAL A 5 14.42 -0.21 21.96
CA VAL A 5 14.94 -0.32 20.57
C VAL A 5 14.96 -1.80 20.14
N LYS A 6 15.43 -2.68 21.01
CA LYS A 6 15.47 -4.13 20.72
C LYS A 6 14.06 -4.67 20.44
N ASN A 7 13.09 -4.32 21.27
CA ASN A 7 11.70 -4.76 21.09
C ASN A 7 11.10 -4.22 19.79
N ALA A 8 11.34 -2.95 19.46
CA ALA A 8 10.88 -2.35 18.20
C ALA A 8 11.49 -3.04 16.97
N ILE A 9 12.79 -3.39 17.02
CA ILE A 9 13.46 -4.13 15.94
C ILE A 9 12.85 -5.54 15.77
N LEU A 10 12.56 -6.24 16.87
CA LEU A 10 11.97 -7.58 16.82
C LEU A 10 10.56 -7.54 16.20
N ILE A 11 9.70 -6.62 16.69
CA ILE A 11 8.33 -6.47 16.18
C ILE A 11 8.36 -5.97 14.73
N GLY A 12 9.08 -4.89 14.46
CA GLY A 12 9.17 -4.28 13.13
C GLY A 12 9.82 -5.21 12.10
N GLY A 13 10.88 -5.93 12.49
CA GLY A 13 11.53 -6.93 11.64
C GLY A 13 10.60 -8.08 11.27
N MET A 14 9.86 -8.63 12.24
CA MET A 14 8.88 -9.68 12.01
C MET A 14 7.77 -9.21 11.05
N CYS A 15 7.24 -8.00 11.28
CA CYS A 15 6.26 -7.38 10.40
C CYS A 15 6.82 -7.15 8.98
N SER A 16 8.05 -6.67 8.86
CA SER A 16 8.69 -6.40 7.56
C SER A 16 8.90 -7.66 6.73
N ILE A 17 9.39 -8.74 7.34
CA ILE A 17 9.60 -10.02 6.64
C ILE A 17 8.26 -10.64 6.24
N SER A 18 7.25 -10.58 7.12
CA SER A 18 5.89 -11.02 6.81
C SER A 18 5.31 -10.25 5.62
N TYR A 19 5.49 -8.95 5.60
CA TYR A 19 4.95 -8.08 4.53
C TYR A 19 5.71 -8.22 3.21
N PHE A 20 6.99 -8.54 3.25
CA PHE A 20 7.76 -8.93 2.08
C PHE A 20 7.20 -10.19 1.41
N ALA A 21 6.88 -11.24 2.19
CA ALA A 21 6.25 -12.44 1.67
C ALA A 21 4.86 -12.15 1.05
N VAL A 22 4.07 -11.27 1.68
CA VAL A 22 2.79 -10.79 1.12
C VAL A 22 2.98 -10.17 -0.25
N TYR A 23 3.99 -9.31 -0.41
CA TYR A 23 4.20 -8.60 -1.68
C TYR A 23 4.79 -9.48 -2.79
N ILE A 24 5.57 -10.52 -2.46
CA ILE A 24 5.94 -11.55 -3.43
C ILE A 24 4.66 -12.20 -3.98
N ALA A 25 3.79 -12.73 -3.11
CA ALA A 25 2.58 -13.41 -3.52
C ALA A 25 1.60 -12.50 -4.27
N ARG A 26 1.47 -11.24 -3.84
CA ARG A 26 0.63 -10.24 -4.50
C ARG A 26 1.06 -9.94 -5.93
N ASN A 27 2.36 -9.97 -6.21
CA ASN A 27 2.92 -9.69 -7.53
C ASN A 27 3.16 -10.96 -8.37
N THR A 28 2.88 -12.14 -7.84
CA THR A 28 3.09 -13.42 -8.55
C THR A 28 2.32 -13.46 -9.87
N LEU A 29 1.01 -13.16 -9.87
CA LEU A 29 0.22 -13.19 -11.10
C LEU A 29 0.80 -12.25 -12.16
N SER A 30 1.10 -11.02 -11.79
CA SER A 30 1.70 -10.02 -12.71
C SER A 30 3.02 -10.51 -13.30
N ALA A 31 3.89 -11.10 -12.48
CA ALA A 31 5.19 -11.60 -12.92
C ALA A 31 5.09 -12.75 -13.92
N VAL A 32 4.07 -13.63 -13.78
CA VAL A 32 3.92 -14.81 -14.65
C VAL A 32 2.84 -14.65 -15.74
N THR A 33 2.20 -13.49 -15.83
CA THR A 33 1.17 -13.22 -16.86
C THR A 33 1.65 -13.55 -18.27
N PRO A 34 2.87 -13.16 -18.72
CA PRO A 34 3.34 -13.52 -20.05
C PRO A 34 3.43 -15.03 -20.29
N MET A 35 3.82 -15.80 -19.28
CA MET A 35 3.87 -17.28 -19.36
C MET A 35 2.48 -17.87 -19.44
N LEU A 36 1.54 -17.42 -18.59
CA LEU A 36 0.16 -17.91 -18.59
C LEU A 36 -0.55 -17.71 -19.92
N ILE A 37 -0.28 -16.57 -20.58
CA ILE A 37 -0.81 -16.26 -21.91
C ILE A 37 -0.08 -17.08 -22.96
N GLY A 38 1.25 -17.16 -22.92
CA GLY A 38 2.06 -17.92 -23.87
C GLY A 38 1.78 -19.41 -23.84
N ASP A 39 1.54 -19.97 -22.66
CA ASP A 39 1.17 -21.39 -22.47
C ASP A 39 -0.33 -21.67 -22.77
N GLY A 40 -1.11 -20.62 -23.12
CA GLY A 40 -2.55 -20.75 -23.42
C GLY A 40 -3.41 -21.12 -22.21
N VAL A 41 -2.92 -20.90 -20.98
CA VAL A 41 -3.67 -21.20 -19.75
C VAL A 41 -4.81 -20.19 -19.55
N PHE A 42 -4.55 -18.91 -19.85
CA PHE A 42 -5.54 -17.84 -19.77
C PHE A 42 -5.37 -16.84 -20.93
N THR A 43 -6.48 -16.22 -21.36
CA THR A 43 -6.44 -15.07 -22.25
C THR A 43 -6.11 -13.77 -21.47
N THR A 44 -5.76 -12.71 -22.17
CA THR A 44 -5.50 -11.39 -21.56
C THR A 44 -6.72 -10.86 -20.80
N GLU A 45 -7.93 -11.04 -21.35
CA GLU A 45 -9.18 -10.64 -20.68
C GLU A 45 -9.44 -11.45 -19.40
N GLN A 46 -9.14 -12.74 -19.41
CA GLN A 46 -9.27 -13.60 -18.24
C GLN A 46 -8.29 -13.19 -17.13
N ILE A 47 -7.05 -12.88 -17.47
CA ILE A 47 -6.06 -12.32 -16.52
C ILE A 47 -6.55 -10.99 -15.94
N GLY A 48 -7.11 -10.11 -16.78
CA GLY A 48 -7.71 -8.86 -16.33
C GLY A 48 -8.83 -9.08 -15.32
N SER A 49 -9.71 -10.05 -15.58
CA SER A 49 -10.82 -10.42 -14.68
C SER A 49 -10.34 -11.02 -13.36
N LEU A 50 -9.35 -11.92 -13.41
CA LEU A 50 -8.67 -12.49 -12.24
C LEU A 50 -8.09 -11.39 -11.35
N SER A 51 -7.34 -10.47 -11.95
CA SER A 51 -6.70 -9.36 -11.25
C SER A 51 -7.73 -8.40 -10.63
N SER A 52 -8.77 -8.05 -11.39
CA SER A 52 -9.84 -7.16 -10.91
C SER A 52 -10.58 -7.75 -9.71
N LEU A 53 -10.98 -9.02 -9.76
CA LEU A 53 -11.68 -9.67 -8.65
C LEU A 53 -10.77 -9.83 -7.42
N TYR A 54 -9.49 -10.12 -7.62
CA TYR A 54 -8.50 -10.12 -6.55
C TYR A 54 -8.44 -8.77 -5.83
N PHE A 55 -8.34 -7.65 -6.57
CA PHE A 55 -8.25 -6.33 -5.96
C PHE A 55 -9.55 -5.89 -5.29
N ILE A 56 -10.72 -6.24 -5.84
CA ILE A 56 -12.01 -6.01 -5.18
C ILE A 56 -12.09 -6.80 -3.88
N ALA A 57 -11.76 -8.09 -3.89
CA ALA A 57 -11.77 -8.93 -2.71
C ALA A 57 -10.77 -8.45 -1.65
N TYR A 58 -9.59 -7.98 -2.08
CA TYR A 58 -8.60 -7.37 -1.22
C TYR A 58 -9.13 -6.07 -0.59
N ALA A 59 -9.72 -5.16 -1.37
CA ALA A 59 -10.26 -3.90 -0.87
C ALA A 59 -11.40 -4.12 0.13
N VAL A 60 -12.39 -4.95 -0.22
CA VAL A 60 -13.50 -5.30 0.68
C VAL A 60 -12.98 -6.02 1.94
N GLY A 61 -12.00 -6.91 1.74
CA GLY A 61 -11.32 -7.58 2.82
C GLY A 61 -10.62 -6.60 3.77
N GLN A 62 -9.98 -5.56 3.30
CA GLN A 62 -9.35 -4.53 4.14
C GLN A 62 -10.35 -3.86 5.09
N LEU A 63 -11.56 -3.58 4.60
CA LEU A 63 -12.61 -3.00 5.43
C LEU A 63 -13.09 -3.97 6.51
N ILE A 64 -13.42 -5.20 6.12
CA ILE A 64 -13.94 -6.26 7.02
C ILE A 64 -12.86 -6.66 8.03
N ASN A 65 -11.68 -7.03 7.54
CA ASN A 65 -10.57 -7.51 8.36
C ASN A 65 -9.97 -6.39 9.22
N GLY A 66 -10.05 -5.14 8.76
CA GLY A 66 -9.71 -3.98 9.58
C GLY A 66 -10.57 -3.92 10.85
N ALA A 67 -11.90 -4.02 10.71
CA ALA A 67 -12.82 -4.01 11.84
C ALA A 67 -12.65 -5.25 12.76
N ILE A 68 -12.39 -6.42 12.18
CA ILE A 68 -12.13 -7.65 12.93
C ILE A 68 -10.78 -7.55 13.68
N GLY A 69 -9.77 -6.95 13.06
CA GLY A 69 -8.42 -6.81 13.60
C GLY A 69 -8.32 -6.00 14.89
N ASP A 70 -9.28 -5.13 15.18
CA ASP A 70 -9.33 -4.42 16.46
C ASP A 70 -9.88 -5.31 17.61
N LYS A 71 -10.61 -6.37 17.28
CA LYS A 71 -11.21 -7.30 18.24
C LYS A 71 -10.34 -8.54 18.49
N ILE A 72 -9.60 -8.98 17.47
CA ILE A 72 -8.78 -10.19 17.50
C ILE A 72 -7.30 -9.82 17.71
N LYS A 73 -6.56 -10.67 18.43
CA LYS A 73 -5.12 -10.51 18.62
C LYS A 73 -4.40 -10.57 17.25
N ALA A 74 -3.52 -9.62 17.01
CA ALA A 74 -2.80 -9.49 15.72
C ALA A 74 -2.07 -10.79 15.31
N LYS A 75 -1.56 -11.58 16.26
CA LYS A 75 -0.90 -12.85 15.98
C LYS A 75 -1.78 -13.82 15.18
N TYR A 76 -3.08 -13.89 15.47
CA TYR A 76 -4.00 -14.77 14.72
C TYR A 76 -4.29 -14.21 13.33
N MET A 77 -4.58 -12.91 13.24
CA MET A 77 -4.91 -12.27 11.96
C MET A 77 -3.74 -12.35 10.97
N ILE A 78 -2.54 -11.98 11.42
CA ILE A 78 -1.34 -12.00 10.57
C ILE A 78 -1.01 -13.44 10.13
N SER A 79 -0.96 -14.38 11.09
CA SER A 79 -0.51 -15.74 10.79
C SER A 79 -1.52 -16.52 9.95
N PHE A 80 -2.81 -16.45 10.29
CA PHE A 80 -3.84 -17.16 9.51
C PHE A 80 -4.05 -16.50 8.16
N GLY A 81 -3.95 -15.17 8.05
CA GLY A 81 -3.97 -14.48 6.77
C GLY A 81 -2.88 -14.98 5.83
N LEU A 82 -1.63 -15.11 6.32
CA LEU A 82 -0.52 -15.65 5.54
C LEU A 82 -0.74 -17.12 5.17
N ILE A 83 -1.15 -17.98 6.11
CA ILE A 83 -1.34 -19.41 5.87
C ILE A 83 -2.46 -19.65 4.86
N PHE A 84 -3.64 -19.04 5.06
CA PHE A 84 -4.79 -19.27 4.17
C PHE A 84 -4.56 -18.66 2.79
N ALA A 85 -3.91 -17.48 2.70
CA ALA A 85 -3.50 -16.92 1.42
C ALA A 85 -2.52 -17.86 0.69
N GLY A 86 -1.56 -18.45 1.41
CA GLY A 86 -0.64 -19.44 0.87
C GLY A 86 -1.34 -20.70 0.38
N ILE A 87 -2.31 -21.21 1.14
CA ILE A 87 -3.11 -22.37 0.73
C ILE A 87 -3.92 -22.04 -0.55
N CYS A 88 -4.63 -20.91 -0.59
CA CYS A 88 -5.38 -20.49 -1.78
C CYS A 88 -4.46 -20.34 -3.00
N ASN A 89 -3.31 -19.71 -2.82
CA ASN A 89 -2.33 -19.52 -3.88
C ASN A 89 -1.77 -20.87 -4.40
N MET A 90 -1.61 -21.87 -3.51
CA MET A 90 -1.25 -23.24 -3.89
C MET A 90 -2.38 -23.91 -4.68
N VAL A 91 -3.61 -23.83 -4.17
CA VAL A 91 -4.80 -24.42 -4.81
C VAL A 91 -5.02 -23.84 -6.21
N PHE A 92 -4.70 -22.54 -6.43
CA PHE A 92 -4.76 -21.92 -7.75
C PHE A 92 -4.04 -22.73 -8.81
N THR A 93 -2.87 -23.30 -8.49
CA THR A 93 -2.09 -24.10 -9.47
C THR A 93 -2.78 -25.39 -9.90
N PHE A 94 -3.71 -25.91 -9.12
CA PHE A 94 -4.46 -27.13 -9.45
C PHE A 94 -5.76 -26.83 -10.18
N VAL A 95 -6.36 -25.66 -9.95
CA VAL A 95 -7.66 -25.28 -10.52
C VAL A 95 -7.54 -24.36 -11.74
N ALA A 96 -6.33 -24.04 -12.19
CA ALA A 96 -6.05 -23.12 -13.29
C ALA A 96 -6.74 -23.50 -14.62
N LYS A 97 -7.09 -24.78 -14.82
CA LYS A 97 -7.87 -25.25 -15.99
C LYS A 97 -9.30 -24.69 -16.04
N SER A 98 -9.86 -24.29 -14.91
CA SER A 98 -11.20 -23.68 -14.82
C SER A 98 -11.06 -22.21 -14.46
N VAL A 99 -11.34 -21.31 -15.41
CA VAL A 99 -11.25 -19.87 -15.23
C VAL A 99 -12.07 -19.40 -14.01
N LEU A 100 -13.29 -19.94 -13.84
CA LEU A 100 -14.16 -19.56 -12.74
C LEU A 100 -13.58 -19.99 -11.39
N ALA A 101 -13.09 -21.24 -11.26
CA ALA A 101 -12.49 -21.72 -10.02
C ALA A 101 -11.18 -21.00 -9.71
N ALA A 102 -10.34 -20.77 -10.71
CA ALA A 102 -9.10 -20.00 -10.57
C ALA A 102 -9.37 -18.57 -10.09
N THR A 103 -10.36 -17.89 -10.68
CA THR A 103 -10.76 -16.55 -10.29
C THR A 103 -11.28 -16.49 -8.86
N ALA A 104 -12.14 -17.41 -8.45
CA ALA A 104 -12.66 -17.48 -7.09
C ALA A 104 -11.55 -17.73 -6.06
N VAL A 105 -10.67 -18.70 -6.32
CA VAL A 105 -9.55 -19.02 -5.42
C VAL A 105 -8.55 -17.86 -5.34
N TYR A 106 -8.27 -17.19 -6.45
CA TYR A 106 -7.35 -16.05 -6.45
C TYR A 106 -7.95 -14.83 -5.75
N ALA A 107 -9.26 -14.61 -5.86
CA ALA A 107 -9.97 -13.61 -5.08
C ALA A 107 -9.89 -13.92 -3.57
N CYS A 108 -10.04 -15.19 -3.16
CA CYS A 108 -9.82 -15.62 -1.77
C CYS A 108 -8.38 -15.32 -1.29
N THR A 109 -7.37 -15.52 -2.15
CA THR A 109 -5.99 -15.12 -1.83
C THR A 109 -5.94 -13.62 -1.49
N GLY A 110 -6.56 -12.76 -2.30
CA GLY A 110 -6.64 -11.32 -2.05
C GLY A 110 -7.32 -11.01 -0.71
N PHE A 111 -8.45 -11.64 -0.43
CA PHE A 111 -9.16 -11.46 0.84
C PHE A 111 -8.32 -11.85 2.05
N PHE A 112 -7.63 -13.00 2.03
CA PHE A 112 -6.78 -13.41 3.16
C PHE A 112 -5.54 -12.55 3.31
N LEU A 113 -4.92 -12.06 2.24
CA LEU A 113 -3.80 -11.12 2.32
C LEU A 113 -4.22 -9.77 2.95
N SER A 114 -5.47 -9.38 2.83
CA SER A 114 -6.00 -8.17 3.46
C SER A 114 -6.05 -8.25 4.99
N MET A 115 -6.01 -9.46 5.58
CA MET A 115 -6.02 -9.66 7.04
C MET A 115 -4.75 -9.16 7.75
N ILE A 116 -3.70 -8.77 7.01
CA ILE A 116 -2.35 -8.64 7.57
C ILE A 116 -2.03 -7.20 7.96
N TYR A 117 -2.27 -6.24 7.08
CA TYR A 117 -1.76 -4.88 7.21
C TYR A 117 -2.34 -4.12 8.40
N GLY A 118 -3.66 -4.13 8.59
CA GLY A 118 -4.32 -3.45 9.71
C GLY A 118 -3.84 -3.95 11.09
N PRO A 119 -3.92 -5.27 11.38
CA PRO A 119 -3.40 -5.84 12.62
C PRO A 119 -1.89 -5.66 12.82
N MET A 120 -1.10 -5.64 11.74
CA MET A 120 0.33 -5.36 11.80
C MET A 120 0.58 -3.92 12.25
N THR A 121 -0.12 -2.95 11.69
CA THR A 121 -0.05 -1.54 12.10
C THR A 121 -0.48 -1.39 13.57
N LYS A 122 -1.53 -2.09 14.00
CA LYS A 122 -2.01 -2.08 15.39
C LYS A 122 -0.97 -2.61 16.36
N VAL A 123 -0.39 -3.80 16.12
CA VAL A 123 0.59 -4.38 17.06
C VAL A 123 1.84 -3.53 17.20
N VAL A 124 2.27 -2.88 16.11
CA VAL A 124 3.36 -1.91 16.14
C VAL A 124 2.97 -0.68 16.95
N ALA A 125 1.81 -0.09 16.70
CA ALA A 125 1.32 1.11 17.38
C ALA A 125 1.14 0.89 18.89
N GLU A 126 0.64 -0.27 19.31
CA GLU A 126 0.40 -0.59 20.72
C GLU A 126 1.69 -0.93 21.51
N ASN A 127 2.74 -1.40 20.85
CA ASN A 127 3.91 -1.97 21.52
C ASN A 127 5.22 -1.21 21.29
N THR A 128 5.21 -0.13 20.51
CA THR A 128 6.39 0.69 20.26
C THR A 128 6.12 2.16 20.53
N GLU A 129 7.17 2.92 20.89
CA GLU A 129 7.05 4.37 20.98
C GLU A 129 6.79 5.00 19.60
N PRO A 130 6.14 6.17 19.52
CA PRO A 130 5.74 6.78 18.24
C PRO A 130 6.88 6.91 17.21
N ILE A 131 8.12 7.20 17.68
CA ILE A 131 9.27 7.30 16.79
C ILE A 131 9.66 5.94 16.21
N TYR A 132 9.62 4.89 17.02
CA TYR A 132 9.93 3.52 16.59
C TYR A 132 8.78 2.93 15.76
N ALA A 133 7.52 3.27 16.08
CA ALA A 133 6.36 2.89 15.27
C ALA A 133 6.50 3.38 13.84
N THR A 134 6.89 4.65 13.65
CA THR A 134 7.16 5.22 12.32
C THR A 134 8.26 4.45 11.60
N ARG A 135 9.37 4.13 12.28
CA ARG A 135 10.49 3.36 11.70
C ARG A 135 10.10 1.92 11.35
N CYS A 136 9.31 1.26 12.18
CA CYS A 136 8.77 -0.07 11.87
C CYS A 136 7.87 -0.02 10.63
N SER A 137 6.97 0.99 10.57
CA SER A 137 6.08 1.19 9.42
C SER A 137 6.85 1.43 8.12
N LEU A 138 7.96 2.15 8.19
CA LEU A 138 8.87 2.30 7.06
C LEU A 138 9.51 0.98 6.66
N GLY A 139 9.93 0.18 7.63
CA GLY A 139 10.57 -1.11 7.38
C GLY A 139 9.68 -2.03 6.54
N TYR A 140 8.41 -2.19 6.90
CA TYR A 140 7.52 -3.02 6.10
C TYR A 140 7.00 -2.35 4.82
N THR A 141 6.93 -1.01 4.78
CA THR A 141 6.69 -0.30 3.52
C THR A 141 7.86 -0.52 2.54
N PHE A 142 9.08 -0.42 3.03
CA PHE A 142 10.29 -0.71 2.24
C PHE A 142 10.32 -2.16 1.75
N ALA A 143 10.02 -3.11 2.63
CA ALA A 143 9.94 -4.52 2.27
C ALA A 143 8.93 -4.77 1.13
N SER A 144 7.87 -3.98 1.05
CA SER A 144 6.88 -4.09 -0.03
C SER A 144 7.46 -3.76 -1.41
N PHE A 145 8.43 -2.86 -1.50
CA PHE A 145 9.06 -2.50 -2.78
C PHE A 145 9.92 -3.62 -3.37
N PHE A 146 10.49 -4.48 -2.52
CA PHE A 146 11.31 -5.62 -2.97
C PHE A 146 10.47 -6.83 -3.37
N GLY A 147 9.20 -6.89 -2.99
CA GLY A 147 8.34 -8.02 -3.31
C GLY A 147 8.11 -8.21 -4.81
N SER A 148 7.93 -7.11 -5.56
CA SER A 148 7.75 -7.16 -7.02
C SER A 148 9.00 -7.64 -7.76
N PRO A 149 10.20 -7.06 -7.53
CA PRO A 149 11.43 -7.59 -8.10
C PRO A 149 11.68 -9.07 -7.74
N ALA A 150 11.40 -9.47 -6.50
CA ALA A 150 11.58 -10.86 -6.07
C ALA A 150 10.64 -11.82 -6.83
N ALA A 151 9.38 -11.44 -7.02
CA ALA A 151 8.44 -12.22 -7.84
C ALA A 151 8.90 -12.31 -9.31
N GLY A 152 9.42 -11.20 -9.87
CA GLY A 152 10.02 -11.18 -11.20
C GLY A 152 11.23 -12.10 -11.33
N MET A 153 12.15 -12.08 -10.37
CA MET A 153 13.31 -12.97 -10.35
C MET A 153 12.89 -14.45 -10.29
N LEU A 154 11.88 -14.79 -9.50
CA LEU A 154 11.35 -16.15 -9.48
C LEU A 154 10.79 -16.54 -10.85
N ALA A 155 10.12 -15.63 -11.56
CA ALA A 155 9.56 -15.87 -12.88
C ALA A 155 10.63 -16.05 -13.99
N VAL A 156 11.86 -15.57 -13.77
CA VAL A 156 12.97 -15.82 -14.71
C VAL A 156 13.46 -17.26 -14.68
N VAL A 157 13.42 -17.90 -13.50
CA VAL A 157 14.02 -19.23 -13.29
C VAL A 157 12.99 -20.36 -13.13
N LEU A 158 11.73 -20.04 -12.87
CA LEU A 158 10.68 -21.00 -12.60
C LEU A 158 9.52 -20.86 -13.59
N SER A 159 8.84 -21.97 -13.87
CA SER A 159 7.55 -21.95 -14.59
C SER A 159 6.49 -21.20 -13.77
N TRP A 160 5.37 -20.78 -14.39
CA TRP A 160 4.30 -20.06 -13.74
C TRP A 160 3.78 -20.77 -12.48
N TYR A 161 3.56 -22.09 -12.55
CA TYR A 161 3.14 -22.89 -11.40
C TYR A 161 4.24 -23.02 -10.35
N GLY A 162 5.51 -23.02 -10.76
CA GLY A 162 6.66 -23.00 -9.86
C GLY A 162 6.72 -21.72 -9.03
N VAL A 163 6.49 -20.54 -9.64
CA VAL A 163 6.44 -19.26 -8.94
C VAL A 163 5.29 -19.22 -7.94
N PHE A 164 4.09 -19.67 -8.34
CA PHE A 164 2.94 -19.76 -7.43
C PHE A 164 3.21 -20.69 -6.25
N ARG A 165 3.74 -21.88 -6.47
CA ARG A 165 4.06 -22.85 -5.41
C ARG A 165 5.11 -22.33 -4.45
N THR A 166 6.18 -21.72 -4.97
CA THR A 166 7.25 -21.15 -4.14
C THR A 166 6.71 -20.02 -3.28
N SER A 167 5.94 -19.09 -3.84
CA SER A 167 5.31 -18.01 -3.09
C SER A 167 4.31 -18.54 -2.05
N SER A 168 3.57 -19.61 -2.37
CA SER A 168 2.65 -20.28 -1.45
C SER A 168 3.36 -20.86 -0.24
N VAL A 169 4.43 -21.64 -0.49
CA VAL A 169 5.26 -22.24 0.56
C VAL A 169 5.88 -21.15 1.44
N ALA A 170 6.39 -20.08 0.82
CA ALA A 170 6.95 -18.94 1.55
C ALA A 170 5.90 -18.29 2.47
N LEU A 171 4.66 -18.09 2.01
CA LEU A 171 3.57 -17.56 2.82
C LEU A 171 3.22 -18.48 3.99
N ILE A 172 3.09 -19.79 3.76
CA ILE A 172 2.72 -20.76 4.79
C ILE A 172 3.82 -20.82 5.87
N ILE A 173 5.07 -20.97 5.46
CA ILE A 173 6.22 -21.00 6.38
C ILE A 173 6.27 -19.68 7.16
N MET A 174 6.12 -18.54 6.49
CA MET A 174 6.14 -17.24 7.13
C MET A 174 4.99 -17.08 8.14
N GLY A 175 3.80 -17.60 7.83
CA GLY A 175 2.67 -17.61 8.74
C GLY A 175 2.92 -18.43 10.01
N ILE A 176 3.56 -19.59 9.89
CA ILE A 176 3.96 -20.43 11.02
C ILE A 176 5.05 -19.72 11.87
N ILE A 177 6.07 -19.16 11.22
CA ILE A 177 7.14 -18.40 11.90
C ILE A 177 6.54 -17.18 12.62
N ALA A 178 5.64 -16.43 11.98
CA ALA A 178 4.99 -15.29 12.59
C ALA A 178 4.19 -15.70 13.83
N PHE A 179 3.42 -16.79 13.75
CA PHE A 179 2.65 -17.30 14.88
C PHE A 179 3.56 -17.68 16.07
N ALA A 180 4.60 -18.46 15.83
CA ALA A 180 5.55 -18.88 16.85
C ALA A 180 6.28 -17.65 17.46
N SER A 181 6.70 -16.70 16.62
CA SER A 181 7.41 -15.49 17.05
C SER A 181 6.53 -14.60 17.92
N PHE A 182 5.29 -14.34 17.52
CA PHE A 182 4.36 -13.52 18.31
C PHE A 182 3.95 -14.18 19.62
N ILE A 183 3.86 -15.53 19.68
CA ILE A 183 3.67 -16.25 20.95
C ILE A 183 4.90 -16.04 21.85
N ALA A 184 6.11 -16.19 21.31
CA ALA A 184 7.32 -15.96 22.08
C ALA A 184 7.45 -14.51 22.57
N PHE A 185 7.06 -13.53 21.75
CA PHE A 185 7.04 -12.12 22.12
C PHE A 185 6.02 -11.83 23.23
N GLU A 186 4.83 -12.44 23.14
CA GLU A 186 3.81 -12.32 24.19
C GLU A 186 4.30 -12.92 25.53
N LYS A 187 4.89 -14.13 25.52
CA LYS A 187 5.47 -14.77 26.70
C LYS A 187 6.61 -13.97 27.34
N LYS A 188 7.41 -13.28 26.53
CA LYS A 188 8.53 -12.42 26.99
C LYS A 188 8.11 -11.01 27.36
N GLY A 189 6.82 -10.67 27.28
CA GLY A 189 6.30 -9.32 27.55
C GLY A 189 6.73 -8.26 26.52
N ILE A 190 7.25 -8.69 25.36
CA ILE A 190 7.62 -7.78 24.25
C ILE A 190 6.37 -7.26 23.55
N VAL A 191 5.36 -8.11 23.37
CA VAL A 191 4.07 -7.76 22.80
C VAL A 191 2.99 -7.96 23.86
N GLN A 192 2.20 -6.92 24.07
CA GLN A 192 1.00 -6.92 24.91
C GLN A 192 -0.17 -6.51 24.02
N TYR A 193 -1.25 -7.29 24.07
CA TYR A 193 -2.46 -6.98 23.32
C TYR A 193 -3.43 -6.23 24.23
N ASN A 194 -4.11 -5.22 23.68
CA ASN A 194 -5.02 -4.33 24.43
C ASN A 194 -4.32 -3.63 25.61
N LYS A 195 -3.10 -3.14 25.39
CA LYS A 195 -2.25 -2.49 26.40
C LYS A 195 -2.88 -1.23 27.00
N TYR A 196 -3.77 -0.59 26.26
CA TYR A 196 -4.43 0.63 26.70
C TYR A 196 -5.85 0.31 27.15
N ASP A 197 -6.13 0.54 28.44
CA ASP A 197 -7.49 0.54 28.99
C ASP A 197 -8.22 1.78 28.48
N ILE A 198 -8.85 1.65 27.33
CA ILE A 198 -9.78 2.65 26.83
C ILE A 198 -11.07 2.49 27.65
N PRO A 199 -11.59 3.55 28.29
CA PRO A 199 -12.77 3.46 29.13
C PRO A 199 -13.91 2.73 28.43
N LYS A 200 -14.55 1.77 29.14
CA LYS A 200 -15.72 1.04 28.62
C LYS A 200 -16.80 2.07 28.25
N GLY A 201 -17.09 2.24 26.99
CA GLY A 201 -18.03 3.23 26.46
C GLY A 201 -17.41 4.28 25.53
N GLN A 202 -16.09 4.40 25.48
CA GLN A 202 -15.39 5.21 24.48
C GLN A 202 -14.71 4.36 23.40
N LYS A 203 -14.39 3.10 23.70
CA LYS A 203 -13.75 2.18 22.75
C LYS A 203 -14.64 1.92 21.54
N GLY A 204 -14.09 2.10 20.35
CA GLY A 204 -14.78 1.80 19.10
C GLY A 204 -15.85 2.84 18.68
N LYS A 205 -15.87 4.04 19.27
CA LYS A 205 -16.77 5.10 18.82
C LYS A 205 -16.21 5.82 17.60
N LEU A 206 -16.99 5.85 16.53
CA LEU A 206 -16.66 6.59 15.30
C LEU A 206 -16.37 8.08 15.58
N SER A 207 -16.99 8.67 16.59
CA SER A 207 -16.74 10.04 17.02
C SER A 207 -15.28 10.30 17.41
N LEU A 208 -14.57 9.30 17.95
CA LEU A 208 -13.14 9.41 18.26
C LEU A 208 -12.30 9.54 16.98
N LEU A 209 -12.61 8.75 15.96
CA LEU A 209 -11.93 8.85 14.66
C LEU A 209 -12.20 10.20 13.97
N ILE A 210 -13.42 10.72 14.09
CA ILE A 210 -13.76 12.06 13.57
C ILE A 210 -12.96 13.13 14.34
N LYS A 211 -12.83 13.03 15.67
CA LYS A 211 -11.98 13.93 16.46
C LYS A 211 -10.51 13.83 16.05
N ARG A 212 -10.04 12.66 15.63
CA ARG A 212 -8.69 12.41 15.08
C ARG A 212 -8.57 12.70 13.58
N GLN A 213 -9.52 13.47 13.01
CA GLN A 213 -9.49 13.96 11.63
C GLN A 213 -9.51 12.84 10.56
N ILE A 214 -10.16 11.70 10.83
CA ILE A 214 -10.22 10.59 9.86
C ILE A 214 -10.75 11.05 8.49
N ILE A 215 -11.70 12.00 8.44
CA ILE A 215 -12.26 12.53 7.20
C ILE A 215 -11.17 13.21 6.35
N LYS A 216 -10.31 14.07 6.97
CA LYS A 216 -9.15 14.68 6.31
C LYS A 216 -8.24 13.62 5.71
N PHE A 217 -7.90 12.60 6.50
CA PHE A 217 -7.01 11.54 6.05
C PHE A 217 -7.65 10.57 5.05
N THR A 218 -8.98 10.47 5.01
CA THR A 218 -9.71 9.78 3.93
C THR A 218 -9.47 10.45 2.58
N PHE A 219 -9.60 11.76 2.49
CA PHE A 219 -9.29 12.49 1.25
C PHE A 219 -7.82 12.38 0.86
N ILE A 220 -6.90 12.46 1.82
CA ILE A 220 -5.48 12.24 1.57
C ILE A 220 -5.23 10.82 1.03
N SER A 221 -5.88 9.81 1.60
CA SER A 221 -5.79 8.42 1.15
C SER A 221 -6.30 8.24 -0.27
N ILE A 222 -7.43 8.85 -0.62
CA ILE A 222 -7.99 8.86 -1.98
C ILE A 222 -6.99 9.48 -2.97
N ILE A 223 -6.54 10.68 -2.70
CA ILE A 223 -5.64 11.43 -3.60
C ILE A 223 -4.32 10.69 -3.81
N THR A 224 -3.69 10.27 -2.71
CA THR A 224 -2.42 9.54 -2.78
C THR A 224 -2.57 8.14 -3.38
N GLY A 225 -3.72 7.48 -3.16
CA GLY A 225 -4.04 6.19 -3.76
C GLY A 225 -4.17 6.27 -5.27
N ILE A 226 -4.85 7.30 -5.80
CA ILE A 226 -4.95 7.57 -7.23
C ILE A 226 -3.55 7.76 -7.84
N VAL A 227 -2.72 8.62 -7.24
CA VAL A 227 -1.37 8.90 -7.77
C VAL A 227 -0.49 7.66 -7.71
N ARG A 228 -0.42 7.00 -6.57
CA ARG A 228 0.42 5.83 -6.36
C ARG A 228 0.08 4.66 -7.29
N THR A 229 -1.19 4.49 -7.61
CA THR A 229 -1.65 3.34 -8.41
C THR A 229 -1.92 3.74 -9.85
N THR A 230 -2.76 4.75 -10.08
CA THR A 230 -3.27 5.04 -11.43
C THR A 230 -2.31 5.90 -12.24
N VAL A 231 -1.72 6.96 -11.64
CA VAL A 231 -0.75 7.80 -12.36
C VAL A 231 0.50 6.99 -12.71
N VAL A 232 0.99 6.16 -11.77
CA VAL A 232 2.13 5.27 -12.02
C VAL A 232 1.79 4.23 -13.09
N PHE A 233 0.58 3.65 -13.07
CA PHE A 233 0.14 2.69 -14.09
C PHE A 233 0.13 3.30 -15.51
N TRP A 234 -0.32 4.54 -15.67
CA TRP A 234 -0.39 5.22 -16.97
C TRP A 234 0.95 5.84 -17.42
N MET A 235 1.96 5.88 -16.56
CA MET A 235 3.25 6.49 -16.85
C MET A 235 3.96 5.92 -18.10
N PRO A 236 4.02 4.59 -18.35
CA PRO A 236 4.65 4.09 -19.58
C PRO A 236 3.92 4.56 -20.85
N THR A 237 2.58 4.54 -20.81
CA THR A 237 1.74 5.00 -21.92
C THR A 237 1.93 6.50 -22.17
N TYR A 238 2.04 7.29 -21.09
CA TYR A 238 2.35 8.72 -21.17
C TYR A 238 3.71 8.97 -21.83
N ILE A 239 4.75 8.24 -21.42
CA ILE A 239 6.10 8.37 -21.99
C ILE A 239 6.10 8.00 -23.46
N SER A 240 5.39 6.94 -23.85
CA SER A 240 5.30 6.49 -25.23
C SER A 240 4.46 7.42 -26.11
N GLN A 241 3.21 7.67 -25.71
CA GLN A 241 2.24 8.36 -26.58
C GLN A 241 2.37 9.87 -26.56
N TYR A 242 2.72 10.47 -25.41
CA TYR A 242 2.79 11.92 -25.28
C TYR A 242 4.20 12.47 -25.50
N LEU A 243 5.22 11.78 -25.00
CA LEU A 243 6.62 12.20 -25.15
C LEU A 243 7.30 11.58 -26.38
N GLY A 244 6.65 10.62 -27.08
CA GLY A 244 7.10 10.08 -28.37
C GLY A 244 8.21 9.04 -28.28
N PHE A 245 8.44 8.41 -27.11
CA PHE A 245 9.44 7.34 -26.98
C PHE A 245 8.91 6.01 -27.53
N SER A 246 9.81 5.14 -27.98
CA SER A 246 9.44 3.76 -28.31
C SER A 246 8.92 3.01 -27.09
N ALA A 247 8.15 1.95 -27.29
CA ALA A 247 7.62 1.13 -26.21
C ALA A 247 8.73 0.55 -25.33
N GLU A 248 9.85 0.12 -25.93
CA GLU A 248 11.00 -0.42 -25.23
C GLU A 248 11.68 0.64 -24.34
N HIS A 249 11.99 1.82 -24.88
CA HIS A 249 12.56 2.92 -24.11
C HIS A 249 11.62 3.40 -23.01
N SER A 250 10.30 3.42 -23.26
CA SER A 250 9.30 3.78 -22.26
C SER A 250 9.28 2.80 -21.09
N ALA A 251 9.42 1.50 -21.33
CA ALA A 251 9.51 0.47 -20.30
C ALA A 251 10.81 0.60 -19.48
N MET A 252 11.95 0.89 -20.12
CA MET A 252 13.22 1.12 -19.45
C MET A 252 13.16 2.36 -18.53
N ILE A 253 12.65 3.48 -19.06
CA ILE A 253 12.47 4.72 -18.30
C ILE A 253 11.52 4.50 -17.12
N PHE A 254 10.41 3.81 -17.33
CA PHE A 254 9.46 3.46 -16.27
C PHE A 254 10.12 2.62 -15.16
N THR A 255 10.91 1.61 -15.53
CA THR A 255 11.62 0.77 -14.57
C THR A 255 12.58 1.59 -13.71
N ALA A 256 13.41 2.44 -14.35
CA ALA A 256 14.32 3.34 -13.65
C ALA A 256 13.56 4.33 -12.74
N ALA A 257 12.47 4.92 -13.25
CA ALA A 257 11.63 5.86 -12.50
C ALA A 257 11.00 5.22 -11.27
N THR A 258 10.46 3.99 -11.38
CA THR A 258 9.84 3.30 -10.25
C THR A 258 10.86 2.90 -9.18
N LEU A 259 12.10 2.57 -9.55
CA LEU A 259 13.19 2.38 -8.58
C LEU A 259 13.50 3.66 -7.81
N VAL A 260 13.57 4.82 -8.49
CA VAL A 260 13.75 6.12 -7.84
C VAL A 260 12.57 6.45 -6.93
N ILE A 261 11.34 6.25 -7.41
CA ILE A 261 10.11 6.47 -6.63
C ILE A 261 10.11 5.61 -5.35
N SER A 262 10.65 4.40 -5.39
CA SER A 262 10.67 3.50 -4.23
C SER A 262 11.47 4.04 -3.03
N VAL A 263 12.42 4.93 -3.26
CA VAL A 263 13.22 5.58 -2.18
C VAL A 263 12.42 6.64 -1.42
N THR A 264 11.26 7.05 -1.92
CA THR A 264 10.45 8.14 -1.36
C THR A 264 10.11 7.95 0.12
N ALA A 265 9.88 6.72 0.58
CA ALA A 265 9.54 6.46 1.98
C ALA A 265 10.62 6.96 2.95
N PHE A 266 11.90 6.82 2.60
CA PHE A 266 13.02 7.32 3.41
C PHE A 266 13.10 8.83 3.38
N ILE A 267 12.95 9.42 2.18
CA ILE A 267 12.93 10.88 1.98
C ILE A 267 11.80 11.51 2.81
N ALA A 268 10.63 10.90 2.81
CA ALA A 268 9.47 11.37 3.55
C ALA A 268 9.74 11.49 5.06
N VAL A 269 10.42 10.50 5.65
CA VAL A 269 10.75 10.54 7.08
C VAL A 269 11.85 11.55 7.35
N PHE A 270 12.85 11.66 6.50
CA PHE A 270 13.88 12.67 6.64
C PHE A 270 13.27 14.09 6.61
N ILE A 271 12.37 14.37 5.67
CA ILE A 271 11.65 15.66 5.61
C ILE A 271 10.81 15.85 6.88
N TYR A 272 10.07 14.84 7.32
CA TYR A 272 9.26 14.91 8.54
C TYR A 272 10.09 15.24 9.79
N GLU A 273 11.26 14.59 9.94
CA GLU A 273 12.16 14.87 11.07
C GLU A 273 12.76 16.28 10.98
N ARG A 274 13.10 16.76 9.78
CA ARG A 274 13.61 18.14 9.54
C ARG A 274 12.55 19.23 9.79
N LEU A 275 11.28 18.92 9.55
CA LEU A 275 10.16 19.83 9.81
C LEU A 275 9.65 19.73 11.27
N GLY A 276 10.51 19.32 12.21
CA GLY A 276 10.17 19.27 13.63
C GLY A 276 9.09 18.22 13.96
N ARG A 277 8.96 17.17 13.14
CA ARG A 277 7.96 16.10 13.27
C ARG A 277 6.51 16.63 13.22
N ASN A 278 6.30 17.69 12.49
CA ASN A 278 4.97 18.27 12.25
C ASN A 278 4.32 17.58 11.04
N LEU A 279 3.33 16.74 11.31
CA LEU A 279 2.62 15.97 10.26
C LEU A 279 1.92 16.88 9.26
N GLU A 280 1.21 17.90 9.74
CA GLU A 280 0.44 18.82 8.87
C GLU A 280 1.35 19.63 7.96
N LEU A 281 2.43 20.17 8.50
CA LEU A 281 3.43 20.90 7.72
C LEU A 281 4.08 20.00 6.68
N THR A 282 4.39 18.75 7.03
CA THR A 282 4.96 17.77 6.09
C THR A 282 4.01 17.46 4.94
N LEU A 283 2.71 17.31 5.21
CA LEU A 283 1.69 17.10 4.18
C LEU A 283 1.56 18.31 3.25
N ILE A 284 1.53 19.53 3.80
CA ILE A 284 1.47 20.76 3.02
C ILE A 284 2.69 20.89 2.10
N VAL A 285 3.90 20.69 2.63
CA VAL A 285 5.14 20.72 1.84
C VAL A 285 5.13 19.67 0.74
N ALA A 286 4.72 18.44 1.06
CA ALA A 286 4.65 17.33 0.10
C ALA A 286 3.68 17.63 -1.05
N PHE A 287 2.44 18.03 -0.76
CA PHE A 287 1.47 18.35 -1.80
C PHE A 287 1.81 19.63 -2.56
N SER A 288 2.35 20.67 -1.91
CA SER A 288 2.80 21.90 -2.58
C SER A 288 3.95 21.63 -3.57
N SER A 289 4.91 20.78 -3.16
CA SER A 289 5.98 20.34 -4.07
C SER A 289 5.40 19.54 -5.25
N ALA A 290 4.40 18.69 -5.01
CA ALA A 290 3.72 17.96 -6.07
C ALA A 290 2.99 18.89 -7.05
N VAL A 291 2.30 19.95 -6.54
CA VAL A 291 1.66 20.99 -7.39
C VAL A 291 2.68 21.63 -8.31
N ILE A 292 3.83 22.07 -7.77
CA ILE A 292 4.88 22.72 -8.57
C ILE A 292 5.39 21.75 -9.66
N CYS A 293 5.65 20.49 -9.30
CA CYS A 293 6.14 19.50 -10.23
C CYS A 293 5.11 19.17 -11.34
N PHE A 294 3.84 18.93 -10.99
CA PHE A 294 2.79 18.64 -11.99
C PHE A 294 2.45 19.87 -12.85
N ALA A 295 2.53 21.09 -12.32
CA ALA A 295 2.46 22.32 -13.11
C ALA A 295 3.64 22.37 -14.11
N GLY A 296 4.84 22.03 -13.67
CA GLY A 296 6.01 21.92 -14.55
C GLY A 296 5.81 20.88 -15.66
N VAL A 297 5.23 19.70 -15.36
CA VAL A 297 4.88 18.69 -16.37
C VAL A 297 3.93 19.26 -17.43
N PHE A 298 3.00 20.12 -17.06
CA PHE A 298 2.07 20.75 -18.01
C PHE A 298 2.76 21.76 -18.94
N PHE A 299 3.67 22.60 -18.41
CA PHE A 299 4.31 23.68 -19.20
C PHE A 299 5.57 23.25 -19.92
N VAL A 300 6.36 22.32 -19.35
CA VAL A 300 7.65 21.91 -19.92
C VAL A 300 7.46 20.76 -20.89
N LYS A 301 7.80 20.97 -22.17
CA LYS A 301 7.66 19.96 -23.23
C LYS A 301 8.95 19.18 -23.50
N GLN A 302 10.09 19.60 -22.95
CA GLN A 302 11.34 18.87 -23.12
C GLN A 302 11.27 17.52 -22.38
N PRO A 303 11.42 16.38 -23.09
CA PRO A 303 11.07 15.07 -22.52
C PRO A 303 11.83 14.70 -21.25
N ALA A 304 13.14 14.94 -21.20
CA ALA A 304 13.96 14.57 -20.03
C ALA A 304 13.53 15.35 -18.76
N ILE A 305 13.31 16.67 -18.88
CA ILE A 305 12.85 17.49 -17.75
C ILE A 305 11.42 17.13 -17.38
N ASN A 306 10.55 16.86 -18.38
CA ASN A 306 9.16 16.48 -18.14
C ASN A 306 9.08 15.17 -17.34
N ILE A 307 9.85 14.14 -17.71
CA ILE A 307 9.92 12.87 -16.97
C ILE A 307 10.46 13.10 -15.55
N ALA A 308 11.52 13.90 -15.38
CA ALA A 308 12.07 14.21 -14.06
C ALA A 308 11.03 14.91 -13.18
N LEU A 309 10.30 15.88 -13.70
CA LEU A 309 9.21 16.57 -12.98
C LEU A 309 8.06 15.62 -12.63
N LEU A 310 7.67 14.72 -13.55
CA LEU A 310 6.64 13.71 -13.29
C LEU A 310 7.06 12.78 -12.14
N VAL A 311 8.28 12.26 -12.17
CA VAL A 311 8.83 11.40 -11.11
C VAL A 311 8.88 12.13 -9.78
N LEU A 312 9.38 13.37 -9.75
CA LEU A 312 9.43 14.20 -8.53
C LEU A 312 8.02 14.52 -8.00
N GLY A 313 7.05 14.77 -8.88
CA GLY A 313 5.66 15.00 -8.51
C GLY A 313 5.02 13.76 -7.86
N ILE A 314 5.25 12.58 -8.43
CA ILE A 314 4.82 11.30 -7.87
C ILE A 314 5.50 11.05 -6.52
N MET A 315 6.81 11.27 -6.42
CA MET A 315 7.56 11.14 -5.15
C MET A 315 7.01 12.07 -4.08
N SER A 316 6.73 13.33 -4.44
CA SER A 316 6.18 14.32 -3.51
C SER A 316 4.80 13.87 -2.99
N SER A 317 3.90 13.38 -3.84
CA SER A 317 2.62 12.80 -3.41
C SER A 317 2.81 11.55 -2.55
N ASN A 318 3.77 10.69 -2.90
CA ASN A 318 4.09 9.49 -2.11
C ASN A 318 4.71 9.82 -0.74
N CYS A 319 5.34 11.00 -0.56
CA CYS A 319 5.71 11.48 0.76
C CYS A 319 4.47 11.65 1.66
N ALA A 320 3.39 12.25 1.15
CA ALA A 320 2.14 12.39 1.88
C ALA A 320 1.53 11.01 2.20
N ALA A 321 1.53 10.07 1.25
CA ALA A 321 1.11 8.69 1.48
C ALA A 321 1.95 8.02 2.58
N SER A 322 3.26 8.19 2.55
CA SER A 322 4.16 7.63 3.57
C SER A 322 3.83 8.17 4.96
N MET A 323 3.49 9.45 5.09
CA MET A 323 3.06 10.05 6.36
C MET A 323 1.71 9.51 6.83
N LEU A 324 0.77 9.29 5.92
CA LEU A 324 -0.51 8.66 6.24
C LEU A 324 -0.29 7.29 6.90
N TRP A 325 0.46 6.41 6.24
CA TRP A 325 0.63 5.02 6.68
C TRP A 325 1.61 4.85 7.83
N SER A 326 2.72 5.59 7.84
CA SER A 326 3.78 5.42 8.83
C SER A 326 3.61 6.29 10.08
N ARG A 327 2.82 7.36 10.02
CA ARG A 327 2.65 8.27 11.15
C ARG A 327 1.21 8.38 11.62
N TYR A 328 0.26 8.71 10.73
CA TYR A 328 -1.12 8.91 11.13
C TYR A 328 -1.78 7.61 11.62
N CYS A 329 -1.73 6.52 10.84
CA CYS A 329 -2.36 5.27 11.25
C CYS A 329 -1.86 4.75 12.61
N PRO A 330 -0.54 4.68 12.88
CA PRO A 330 -0.06 4.29 14.21
C PRO A 330 -0.45 5.25 15.33
N SER A 331 -0.67 6.56 15.04
CA SER A 331 -1.05 7.53 16.05
C SER A 331 -2.47 7.35 16.60
N LEU A 332 -3.27 6.49 15.99
CA LEU A 332 -4.65 6.18 16.41
C LEU A 332 -4.73 5.12 17.53
N TRP A 333 -3.59 4.73 18.11
CA TRP A 333 -3.51 3.68 19.14
C TRP A 333 -4.48 3.92 20.33
N ASP A 334 -4.69 5.18 20.71
CA ASP A 334 -5.55 5.59 21.82
C ASP A 334 -7.05 5.48 21.53
N THR A 335 -7.42 5.30 20.26
CA THR A 335 -8.84 5.13 19.87
C THR A 335 -9.33 3.67 20.00
N GLY A 336 -8.41 2.70 20.07
CA GLY A 336 -8.71 1.27 19.98
C GLY A 336 -9.24 0.82 18.63
N MET A 337 -9.10 1.65 17.58
CA MET A 337 -9.62 1.43 16.22
C MET A 337 -8.53 1.55 15.15
N VAL A 338 -7.28 1.24 15.49
CA VAL A 338 -6.13 1.38 14.57
C VAL A 338 -6.34 0.53 13.32
N SER A 339 -6.70 -0.75 13.52
CA SER A 339 -6.90 -1.69 12.41
C SER A 339 -8.12 -1.32 11.56
N THR A 340 -9.23 -0.93 12.19
CA THR A 340 -10.43 -0.44 11.48
C THR A 340 -10.13 0.79 10.64
N ALA A 341 -9.48 1.79 11.22
CA ALA A 341 -9.14 3.02 10.51
C ALA A 341 -8.17 2.77 9.35
N THR A 342 -7.13 1.96 9.58
CA THR A 342 -6.16 1.59 8.56
C THR A 342 -6.83 0.82 7.42
N GLY A 343 -7.66 -0.17 7.73
CA GLY A 343 -8.40 -0.95 6.73
C GLY A 343 -9.39 -0.10 5.93
N PHE A 344 -10.09 0.83 6.59
CA PHE A 344 -10.98 1.78 5.91
C PHE A 344 -10.21 2.71 4.95
N LEU A 345 -9.10 3.28 5.39
CA LEU A 345 -8.28 4.16 4.56
C LEU A 345 -7.69 3.42 3.36
N ASP A 346 -7.27 2.17 3.55
CA ASP A 346 -6.75 1.34 2.46
C ASP A 346 -7.86 0.94 1.48
N PHE A 347 -9.05 0.59 1.99
CA PHE A 347 -10.23 0.35 1.17
C PHE A 347 -10.54 1.52 0.25
N VAL A 348 -10.68 2.74 0.80
CA VAL A 348 -11.03 3.92 -0.02
C VAL A 348 -9.91 4.27 -1.01
N SER A 349 -8.64 4.04 -0.65
CA SER A 349 -7.48 4.23 -1.53
C SER A 349 -7.56 3.32 -2.77
N TYR A 350 -7.82 2.02 -2.57
CA TYR A 350 -7.93 1.07 -3.68
C TYR A 350 -9.20 1.24 -4.51
N MET A 351 -10.32 1.57 -3.88
CA MET A 351 -11.56 1.88 -4.60
C MET A 351 -11.39 3.11 -5.47
N ALA A 352 -10.79 4.18 -4.94
CA ALA A 352 -10.50 5.40 -5.70
C ALA A 352 -9.54 5.13 -6.87
N ALA A 353 -8.50 4.34 -6.66
CA ALA A 353 -7.56 3.94 -7.71
C ALA A 353 -8.26 3.12 -8.81
N SER A 354 -9.13 2.18 -8.45
CA SER A 354 -9.88 1.37 -9.41
C SER A 354 -10.81 2.22 -10.28
N ILE A 355 -11.60 3.11 -9.65
CA ILE A 355 -12.50 4.03 -10.37
C ILE A 355 -11.70 4.99 -11.26
N SER A 356 -10.63 5.58 -10.74
CA SER A 356 -9.84 6.56 -11.48
C SER A 356 -9.10 5.94 -12.68
N SER A 357 -8.78 4.66 -12.65
CA SER A 357 -8.16 3.98 -13.79
C SER A 357 -9.07 4.01 -15.03
N THR A 358 -10.35 3.71 -14.85
CA THR A 358 -11.38 3.80 -15.92
C THR A 358 -11.61 5.25 -16.35
N VAL A 359 -11.68 6.18 -15.39
CA VAL A 359 -11.87 7.60 -15.67
C VAL A 359 -10.69 8.14 -16.49
N PHE A 360 -9.46 7.78 -16.16
CA PHE A 360 -8.26 8.25 -16.87
C PHE A 360 -8.18 7.70 -18.29
N ALA A 361 -8.53 6.41 -18.50
CA ALA A 361 -8.61 5.84 -19.84
C ALA A 361 -9.57 6.63 -20.74
N ASN A 362 -10.77 6.92 -20.25
CA ASN A 362 -11.77 7.73 -20.95
C ASN A 362 -11.34 9.20 -21.11
N ALA A 363 -10.64 9.76 -20.15
CA ALA A 363 -10.14 11.13 -20.20
C ALA A 363 -9.09 11.30 -21.31
N VAL A 364 -8.14 10.38 -21.42
CA VAL A 364 -7.11 10.42 -22.48
C VAL A 364 -7.76 10.43 -23.86
N SER A 365 -8.78 9.60 -24.10
CA SER A 365 -9.47 9.52 -25.40
C SER A 365 -10.33 10.75 -25.72
N ARG A 366 -10.87 11.46 -24.71
CA ARG A 366 -11.78 12.60 -24.89
C ARG A 366 -11.08 13.95 -24.83
N ILE A 367 -10.19 14.16 -23.89
CA ILE A 367 -9.53 15.46 -23.61
C ILE A 367 -8.01 15.42 -23.78
N GLY A 368 -7.47 14.27 -24.18
CA GLY A 368 -6.05 14.07 -24.42
C GLY A 368 -5.20 14.13 -23.16
N TRP A 369 -3.89 13.98 -23.34
CA TRP A 369 -2.92 13.97 -22.25
C TRP A 369 -2.83 15.29 -21.48
N ASN A 370 -2.94 16.44 -22.16
CA ASN A 370 -2.95 17.74 -21.50
C ASN A 370 -4.10 17.87 -20.50
N GLY A 371 -5.29 17.40 -20.85
CA GLY A 371 -6.44 17.38 -19.96
C GLY A 371 -6.22 16.45 -18.77
N LEU A 372 -5.59 15.28 -18.98
CA LEU A 372 -5.29 14.35 -17.91
C LEU A 372 -4.24 14.92 -16.91
N ILE A 373 -3.19 15.59 -17.42
CA ILE A 373 -2.20 16.27 -16.56
C ILE A 373 -2.88 17.35 -15.71
N MET A 374 -3.84 18.08 -16.29
CA MET A 374 -4.62 19.07 -15.53
C MET A 374 -5.44 18.42 -14.41
N ILE A 375 -6.03 17.24 -14.64
CA ILE A 375 -6.71 16.48 -13.59
C ILE A 375 -5.72 16.10 -12.47
N TRP A 376 -4.52 15.64 -12.81
CA TRP A 376 -3.49 15.34 -11.81
C TRP A 376 -3.09 16.57 -11.00
N LEU A 377 -2.93 17.72 -11.66
CA LEU A 377 -2.62 18.99 -10.99
C LEU A 377 -3.72 19.40 -10.01
N VAL A 378 -5.00 19.31 -10.44
CA VAL A 378 -6.16 19.62 -9.58
C VAL A 378 -6.21 18.70 -8.36
N LEU A 379 -5.90 17.40 -8.51
CA LEU A 379 -5.79 16.47 -7.39
C LEU A 379 -4.73 16.92 -6.37
N MET A 380 -3.57 17.40 -6.84
CA MET A 380 -2.51 17.88 -5.94
C MET A 380 -2.92 19.18 -5.22
N VAL A 381 -3.57 20.10 -5.91
CA VAL A 381 -4.13 21.31 -5.30
C VAL A 381 -5.17 20.98 -4.24
N ALA A 382 -6.06 20.01 -4.52
CA ALA A 382 -7.00 19.49 -3.53
C ALA A 382 -6.26 18.88 -2.32
N GLY A 383 -5.15 18.19 -2.55
CA GLY A 383 -4.28 17.66 -1.49
C GLY A 383 -3.73 18.76 -0.58
N VAL A 384 -3.27 19.89 -1.14
CA VAL A 384 -2.85 21.05 -0.35
C VAL A 384 -4.01 21.58 0.47
N ALA A 385 -5.18 21.83 -0.17
CA ALA A 385 -6.35 22.39 0.51
C ALA A 385 -6.81 21.53 1.70
N VAL A 386 -6.85 20.20 1.52
CA VAL A 386 -7.20 19.25 2.60
C VAL A 386 -6.13 19.22 3.71
N SER A 387 -4.87 19.47 3.37
CA SER A 387 -3.76 19.41 4.34
C SER A 387 -3.71 20.61 5.27
N VAL A 388 -4.28 21.76 4.88
CA VAL A 388 -4.32 22.96 5.72
C VAL A 388 -5.09 22.67 7.02
N PRO A 389 -4.54 23.04 8.19
CA PRO A 389 -5.22 22.82 9.46
C PRO A 389 -6.47 23.69 9.55
N PHE A 390 -7.64 23.06 9.69
CA PHE A 390 -8.85 23.79 10.06
C PHE A 390 -8.68 24.25 11.52
N LYS A 391 -8.69 25.57 11.74
CA LYS A 391 -8.74 26.16 13.09
C LYS A 391 -9.97 25.59 13.81
N ARG A 392 -9.78 24.65 14.74
CA ARG A 392 -10.83 24.32 15.70
C ARG A 392 -11.04 25.55 16.59
N LYS A 393 -12.27 26.05 16.66
CA LYS A 393 -12.66 26.94 17.76
C LYS A 393 -12.34 26.20 19.07
N PRO A 394 -11.66 26.86 20.04
CA PRO A 394 -11.50 26.26 21.37
C PRO A 394 -12.90 25.90 21.89
N GLU A 395 -13.09 24.64 22.27
CA GLU A 395 -14.29 24.26 23.05
C GLU A 395 -14.26 25.09 24.34
N ARG A 396 -15.25 26.00 24.48
CA ARG A 396 -15.50 26.76 25.72
C ARG A 396 -16.04 25.84 26.79
#